data_ae83e0c5c8cf9bc8db923252aba70c8c
#
_entry.id   ae83e0c5c8cf9bc8db923252aba70c8c
#
_cell.length_a   1.000
_cell.length_b   1.000
_cell.length_c   1.000
_cell.angle_alpha   90.00
_cell.angle_beta   90.00
_cell.angle_gamma   90.00
#
_symmetry.space_group_name_H-M   'P 1'
#
loop_
_entity.id
_entity.type
_entity.pdbx_description
1 polymer ?
#
loop_
_entity_poly.entity_id
_entity_poly.type
_entity_poly.pdbx_seq_one_letter_code
_entity_poly.pdbx_strand_id
1 'polypeptide(L)'
;MRLETHMDSDVTVLAVAGSLDSATAPDLREHLGQLVAGCGPVLLDLSRMLCLSSAGLRVLLVICRQAERNGTLLTLAGMPAEVRAVMAATGFLEFFAVADTVAAGVQALAA
;
A
#
# COMPACT_ATOMS: atom_id res chain seq x y z
N MET A 1 -14.19 -3.98 2.98
CA MET A 1 -13.02 -3.48 2.23
C MET A 1 -13.20 -3.77 0.75
N ARG A 2 -12.82 -2.87 -0.08
CA ARG A 2 -12.93 -2.99 -1.53
C ARG A 2 -11.57 -2.77 -2.16
N LEU A 3 -11.17 -3.66 -3.06
CA LEU A 3 -9.88 -3.60 -3.77
C LEU A 3 -10.13 -3.42 -5.27
N GLU A 4 -9.49 -2.42 -5.86
CA GLU A 4 -9.57 -2.15 -7.29
C GLU A 4 -8.17 -1.94 -7.85
N THR A 5 -7.87 -2.62 -8.96
CA THR A 5 -6.56 -2.56 -9.60
C THR A 5 -6.67 -1.92 -10.97
N HIS A 6 -5.77 -0.99 -11.28
CA HIS A 6 -5.65 -0.43 -12.63
C HIS A 6 -4.19 -0.09 -12.92
N MET A 7 -3.90 0.14 -14.19
CA MET A 7 -2.56 0.57 -14.63
C MET A 7 -2.56 2.06 -14.91
N ASP A 8 -1.47 2.73 -14.50
CA ASP A 8 -1.26 4.14 -14.78
C ASP A 8 0.24 4.35 -15.04
N SER A 9 0.61 4.74 -16.27
CA SER A 9 2.01 4.99 -16.65
C SER A 9 2.95 3.82 -16.33
N ASP A 10 2.51 2.60 -16.61
CA ASP A 10 3.21 1.34 -16.33
C ASP A 10 3.36 1.02 -14.82
N VAL A 11 2.68 1.76 -13.97
CA VAL A 11 2.58 1.48 -12.55
C VAL A 11 1.26 0.76 -12.27
N THR A 12 1.33 -0.34 -11.54
CA THR A 12 0.12 -1.02 -11.07
C THR A 12 -0.39 -0.30 -9.82
N VAL A 13 -1.60 0.25 -9.89
CA VAL A 13 -2.23 0.94 -8.77
C VAL A 13 -3.29 0.03 -8.16
N LEU A 14 -3.16 -0.25 -6.87
CA LEU A 14 -4.17 -0.96 -6.09
C LEU A 14 -4.83 0.02 -5.14
N ALA A 15 -6.09 0.32 -5.37
CA ALA A 15 -6.89 1.17 -4.49
C ALA A 15 -7.56 0.33 -3.41
N VAL A 16 -7.42 0.77 -2.16
CA VAL A 16 -8.00 0.11 -0.99
C VAL A 16 -9.03 1.05 -0.37
N ALA A 17 -10.29 0.66 -0.38
CA ALA A 17 -11.37 1.43 0.23
C ALA A 17 -11.95 0.66 1.41
N GLY A 18 -12.19 1.37 2.52
CA GLY A 18 -12.78 0.80 3.72
C GLY A 18 -11.75 0.53 4.81
N SER A 19 -12.09 -0.39 5.70
CA SER A 19 -11.27 -0.70 6.88
C SER A 19 -10.36 -1.89 6.62
N LEU A 20 -9.09 -1.73 6.94
CA LEU A 20 -8.11 -2.82 6.91
C LEU A 20 -7.90 -3.32 8.34
N ASP A 21 -8.44 -4.47 8.63
CA ASP A 21 -8.46 -5.10 9.94
C ASP A 21 -8.18 -6.61 9.84
N SER A 22 -8.35 -7.34 10.94
CA SER A 22 -8.08 -8.78 10.96
C SER A 22 -8.98 -9.58 10.02
N ALA A 23 -10.20 -9.09 9.75
CA ALA A 23 -11.14 -9.77 8.84
C ALA A 23 -10.77 -9.56 7.36
N THR A 24 -10.24 -8.39 7.02
CA THR A 24 -9.94 -8.01 5.62
C THR A 24 -8.47 -8.12 5.25
N ALA A 25 -7.57 -8.19 6.22
CA ALA A 25 -6.13 -8.28 5.99
C ALA A 25 -5.71 -9.47 5.12
N PRO A 26 -6.29 -10.68 5.26
CA PRO A 26 -5.93 -11.80 4.39
C PRO A 26 -6.19 -11.54 2.90
N ASP A 27 -7.29 -10.87 2.58
CA ASP A 27 -7.63 -10.54 1.19
C ASP A 27 -6.61 -9.58 0.59
N LEU A 28 -6.23 -8.56 1.34
CA LEU A 28 -5.20 -7.63 0.89
C LEU A 28 -3.86 -8.33 0.71
N ARG A 29 -3.49 -9.18 1.64
CA ARG A 29 -2.23 -9.92 1.58
C ARG A 29 -2.14 -10.77 0.31
N GLU A 30 -3.20 -11.49 -0.01
CA GLU A 30 -3.24 -12.31 -1.21
C GLU A 30 -3.13 -11.47 -2.48
N HIS A 31 -3.97 -10.45 -2.58
CA HIS A 31 -4.05 -9.60 -3.77
C HIS A 31 -2.75 -8.82 -4.00
N LEU A 32 -2.30 -8.12 -2.98
CA LEU A 32 -1.09 -7.30 -3.06
C LEU A 32 0.17 -8.17 -3.20
N GLY A 33 0.18 -9.33 -2.54
CA GLY A 33 1.28 -10.28 -2.66
C GLY A 33 1.49 -10.75 -4.09
N GLN A 34 0.42 -11.00 -4.82
CA GLN A 34 0.50 -11.37 -6.24
C GLN A 34 1.06 -10.22 -7.09
N LEU A 35 0.67 -9.00 -6.81
CA LEU A 35 1.13 -7.83 -7.56
C LEU A 35 2.64 -7.60 -7.35
N VAL A 36 3.14 -7.69 -6.14
CA VAL A 36 4.57 -7.47 -5.86
C VAL A 36 5.44 -8.64 -6.30
N ALA A 37 4.85 -9.80 -6.59
CA ALA A 37 5.61 -10.98 -7.00
C ALA A 37 6.05 -10.94 -8.46
N GLY A 38 5.41 -10.15 -9.33
CA GLY A 38 5.74 -10.26 -10.72
C GLY A 38 5.46 -9.08 -11.63
N CYS A 39 4.99 -7.94 -11.14
CA CYS A 39 4.42 -6.90 -11.99
C CYS A 39 5.14 -5.59 -11.88
N GLY A 40 6.30 -5.31 -12.06
CA GLY A 40 6.90 -3.97 -12.04
C GLY A 40 6.46 -3.14 -10.82
N PRO A 41 6.57 -1.80 -10.88
CA PRO A 41 6.28 -0.97 -9.72
C PRO A 41 4.80 -1.00 -9.33
N VAL A 42 4.55 -0.98 -8.02
CA VAL A 42 3.21 -1.04 -7.42
C VAL A 42 3.00 0.17 -6.52
N LEU A 43 1.85 0.80 -6.67
CA LEU A 43 1.42 1.88 -5.80
C LEU A 43 0.14 1.46 -5.08
N LEU A 44 0.14 1.57 -3.76
CA LEU A 44 -1.02 1.29 -2.94
C LEU A 44 -1.72 2.61 -2.62
N ASP A 45 -2.91 2.81 -3.19
CA ASP A 45 -3.72 4.01 -2.99
C ASP A 45 -4.57 3.83 -1.73
N LEU A 46 -4.24 4.56 -0.68
CA LEU A 46 -4.91 4.50 0.61
C LEU A 46 -5.89 5.66 0.84
N SER A 47 -6.18 6.46 -0.19
CA SER A 47 -6.99 7.68 -0.04
C SER A 47 -8.42 7.41 0.45
N ARG A 48 -8.93 6.21 0.25
CA ARG A 48 -10.27 5.80 0.70
C ARG A 48 -10.26 4.83 1.86
N MET A 49 -9.11 4.65 2.50
CA MET A 49 -9.02 3.84 3.70
C MET A 49 -9.69 4.56 4.86
N LEU A 50 -10.56 3.85 5.58
CA LEU A 50 -11.26 4.42 6.73
C LEU A 50 -10.55 4.16 8.05
N CYS A 51 -9.92 3.00 8.18
CA CYS A 51 -9.33 2.56 9.42
C CYS A 51 -8.21 1.55 9.14
N LEU A 52 -7.16 1.60 9.96
CA LEU A 52 -6.05 0.66 9.91
C LEU A 52 -5.83 0.05 11.29
N SER A 53 -6.05 -1.26 11.42
CA SER A 53 -5.78 -1.99 12.66
C SER A 53 -4.34 -2.49 12.71
N SER A 54 -3.93 -3.02 13.86
CA SER A 54 -2.61 -3.63 14.02
C SER A 54 -2.42 -4.83 13.09
N ALA A 55 -3.46 -5.61 12.86
CA ALA A 55 -3.42 -6.74 11.93
C ALA A 55 -3.18 -6.27 10.49
N GLY A 56 -3.86 -5.20 10.08
CA GLY A 56 -3.66 -4.61 8.77
C GLY A 56 -2.26 -4.03 8.59
N LEU A 57 -1.76 -3.35 9.60
CA LEU A 57 -0.41 -2.80 9.59
C LEU A 57 0.64 -3.90 9.43
N ARG A 58 0.44 -5.03 10.11
CA ARG A 58 1.34 -6.18 10.01
C ARG A 58 1.39 -6.72 8.58
N VAL A 59 0.24 -6.81 7.91
CA VAL A 59 0.18 -7.26 6.52
C VAL A 59 0.95 -6.31 5.62
N LEU A 60 0.79 -5.00 5.79
CA LEU A 60 1.55 -4.03 5.01
C LEU A 60 3.05 -4.20 5.19
N LEU A 61 3.52 -4.45 6.42
CA LEU A 61 4.94 -4.68 6.68
C LEU A 61 5.45 -5.95 6.02
N VAL A 62 4.67 -7.04 6.08
CA VAL A 62 5.06 -8.30 5.45
C VAL A 62 5.20 -8.13 3.94
N ILE A 63 4.26 -7.43 3.31
CA ILE A 63 4.29 -7.19 1.86
C ILE A 63 5.43 -6.25 1.49
N CYS A 64 5.72 -5.24 2.30
CA CYS A 64 6.85 -4.34 2.07
C CYS A 64 8.17 -5.12 2.02
N ARG A 65 8.38 -6.05 2.95
CA ARG A 65 9.57 -6.91 2.96
C ARG A 65 9.61 -7.85 1.76
N GLN A 66 8.47 -8.40 1.39
CA GLN A 66 8.37 -9.24 0.20
C GLN A 66 8.75 -8.47 -1.05
N ALA A 67 8.26 -7.24 -1.20
CA ALA A 67 8.60 -6.37 -2.32
C ALA A 67 10.10 -6.09 -2.37
N GLU A 68 10.72 -5.79 -1.23
CA GLU A 68 12.17 -5.57 -1.16
C GLU A 68 12.95 -6.81 -1.62
N ARG A 69 12.57 -7.99 -1.16
CA ARG A 69 13.24 -9.24 -1.57
C ARG A 69 13.08 -9.52 -3.05
N ASN A 70 11.94 -9.14 -3.64
CA ASN A 70 11.68 -9.33 -5.06
C ASN A 70 12.26 -8.22 -5.94
N GLY A 71 12.81 -7.18 -5.35
CA GLY A 71 13.28 -6.01 -6.10
C GLY A 71 12.14 -5.18 -6.68
N THR A 72 10.92 -5.30 -6.15
CA THR A 72 9.75 -4.56 -6.59
C THR A 72 9.63 -3.26 -5.80
N LEU A 73 9.47 -2.15 -6.52
CA LEU A 73 9.21 -0.86 -5.89
C LEU A 73 7.74 -0.79 -5.46
N LEU A 74 7.52 -0.56 -4.18
CA LEU A 74 6.19 -0.40 -3.59
C LEU A 74 6.11 0.94 -2.86
N THR A 75 5.12 1.75 -3.22
CA THR A 75 4.88 3.05 -2.61
C THR A 75 3.46 3.11 -2.05
N LEU A 76 3.30 3.67 -0.86
CA LEU A 76 2.00 4.00 -0.29
C LEU A 76 1.67 5.45 -0.64
N ALA A 77 0.45 5.73 -1.03
CA ALA A 77 0.06 7.08 -1.44
C ALA A 77 -1.31 7.47 -0.90
N GLY A 78 -1.48 8.76 -0.67
CA GLY A 78 -2.78 9.32 -0.33
C GLY A 78 -3.28 8.95 1.05
N MET A 79 -2.40 8.60 2.00
CA MET A 79 -2.84 8.20 3.32
C MET A 79 -3.68 9.30 4.00
N PRO A 80 -4.87 8.95 4.52
CA PRO A 80 -5.61 9.85 5.38
C PRO A 80 -4.80 10.22 6.63
N ALA A 81 -5.04 11.41 7.16
CA ALA A 81 -4.28 11.91 8.31
C ALA A 81 -4.31 10.96 9.51
N GLU A 82 -5.46 10.33 9.77
CA GLU A 82 -5.60 9.39 10.89
C GLU A 82 -4.76 8.12 10.69
N VAL A 83 -4.71 7.60 9.47
CA VAL A 83 -3.90 6.43 9.14
C VAL A 83 -2.42 6.79 9.27
N ARG A 84 -2.02 7.92 8.72
CA ARG A 84 -0.65 8.41 8.81
C ARG A 84 -0.21 8.62 10.26
N ALA A 85 -1.09 9.16 11.11
CA ALA A 85 -0.80 9.36 12.52
C ALA A 85 -0.53 8.06 13.25
N VAL A 86 -1.31 7.02 12.99
CA VAL A 86 -1.08 5.68 13.58
C VAL A 86 0.27 5.12 13.15
N MET A 87 0.61 5.22 11.88
CA MET A 87 1.88 4.71 11.36
C MET A 87 3.06 5.50 11.91
N ALA A 88 2.93 6.81 12.03
CA ALA A 88 3.97 7.65 12.61
C ALA A 88 4.17 7.35 14.10
N ALA A 89 3.08 7.22 14.86
CA ALA A 89 3.14 6.96 16.30
C ALA A 89 3.76 5.60 16.64
N THR A 90 3.57 4.60 15.79
CA THR A 90 4.15 3.27 15.98
C THR A 90 5.57 3.14 15.43
N GLY A 91 6.08 4.16 14.74
CA GLY A 91 7.40 4.12 14.10
C GLY A 91 7.42 3.35 12.78
N PHE A 92 6.29 2.85 12.32
CA PHE A 92 6.26 2.04 11.10
C PHE A 92 6.27 2.86 9.80
N LEU A 93 5.98 4.15 9.88
CA LEU A 93 5.97 5.00 8.70
C LEU A 93 7.33 5.01 7.97
N GLU A 94 8.41 4.88 8.73
CA GLU A 94 9.77 4.89 8.18
C GLU A 94 10.12 3.68 7.32
N PHE A 95 9.35 2.60 7.45
CA PHE A 95 9.61 1.38 6.67
C PHE A 95 9.02 1.43 5.26
N PHE A 96 8.28 2.48 4.93
CA PHE A 96 7.58 2.57 3.65
C PHE A 96 8.05 3.76 2.84
N ALA A 97 8.08 3.59 1.52
CA ALA A 97 8.12 4.72 0.60
C ALA A 97 6.70 5.32 0.56
N VAL A 98 6.59 6.61 0.79
CA VAL A 98 5.30 7.29 0.92
C VAL A 98 5.26 8.50 -0.02
N ALA A 99 4.13 8.65 -0.72
CA ALA A 99 3.83 9.83 -1.52
C ALA A 99 2.57 10.50 -0.96
N ASP A 100 2.51 11.83 -1.02
CA ASP A 100 1.37 12.57 -0.49
C ASP A 100 0.10 12.35 -1.32
N THR A 101 0.26 12.18 -2.64
CA THR A 101 -0.85 11.94 -3.56
C THR A 101 -0.56 10.75 -4.46
N VAL A 102 -1.63 10.15 -4.99
CA VAL A 102 -1.51 9.07 -5.97
C VAL A 102 -0.75 9.55 -7.21
N ALA A 103 -1.08 10.74 -7.72
CA ALA A 103 -0.41 11.28 -8.90
C ALA A 103 1.10 11.44 -8.70
N ALA A 104 1.51 11.99 -7.55
CA ALA A 104 2.94 12.14 -7.22
C ALA A 104 3.63 10.78 -7.09
N GLY A 105 2.96 9.80 -6.48
CA GLY A 105 3.49 8.45 -6.33
C GLY A 105 3.67 7.73 -7.66
N VAL A 106 2.70 7.83 -8.55
CA VAL A 106 2.79 7.25 -9.91
C VAL A 106 3.94 7.90 -10.67
N GLN A 107 4.04 9.23 -10.62
CA GLN A 107 5.10 9.94 -11.32
C GLN A 107 6.49 9.53 -10.84
N ALA A 108 6.68 9.37 -9.54
CA ALA A 108 7.95 8.94 -8.97
C ALA A 108 8.31 7.50 -9.38
N LEU A 109 7.33 6.60 -9.40
CA LEU A 109 7.55 5.20 -9.76
C LEU A 109 7.77 4.99 -11.25
N ALA A 110 7.16 5.83 -12.09
CA ALA A 110 7.29 5.74 -13.55
C ALA A 110 8.59 6.36 -14.08
N ALA A 111 9.29 7.12 -13.25
CA ALA A 111 10.51 7.83 -13.67
C ALA A 111 11.71 6.89 -13.91
#